data_346695054e25dfe943fd2b34eb9e49de
#
_entry.id   346695054e25dfe943fd2b34eb9e49de
#
_cell.length_a   1.000
_cell.length_b   1.000
_cell.length_c   1.000
_cell.angle_alpha   90.00
_cell.angle_beta   90.00
_cell.angle_gamma   90.00
#
_symmetry.space_group_name_H-M   'P 1'
#
loop_
_entity.id
_entity.type
_entity.pdbx_description
1 polymer ?
#
loop_
_entity_poly.entity_id
_entity_poly.type
_entity_poly.pdbx_seq_one_letter_code
_entity_poly.pdbx_strand_id
1 'polypeptide(L)'
;MISFSRSRTLKALMTVAAMAAGIAPLAASAQQVFRVTTIPEEAATEQIRKFTPIAQYLEKKLGMKVEFTPVTDYPAAVEAMVGKKVDLVWFGGFTFVQAKIRSMDKVVPIAQREEDTRFQSVFIAKTDSGIKSLNDLKGKQVSFGSQSSTSGHLMPRSFLLAAKIEPEKDFKRVAYSGAHDATIASVVSGKVDAAALDITVWRKFVTENRVDTKAVDVFYTTPSYFNYNWAVHADMPAAMRDRVQKALLDLDPNTPEGKEILSLNRATRYIPTKAENYVGIEAAARSAGLL
;
A
#
# COMPACT_ATOMS: atom_id res chain seq x y z
N MET A 1 -71.97 -53.99 57.06
CA MET A 1 -72.33 -55.22 56.32
C MET A 1 -72.00 -55.05 54.84
N ILE A 2 -71.16 -55.97 54.32
CA ILE A 2 -71.15 -56.41 52.93
C ILE A 2 -70.64 -55.40 51.87
N SER A 3 -69.74 -55.60 50.99
CA SER A 3 -68.94 -56.70 50.45
C SER A 3 -68.25 -56.22 49.18
N PHE A 4 -67.00 -56.54 49.08
CA PHE A 4 -66.17 -56.69 47.91
C PHE A 4 -66.73 -56.44 46.46
N SER A 5 -65.96 -55.77 45.62
CA SER A 5 -65.53 -56.38 44.37
C SER A 5 -64.26 -55.70 43.83
N ARG A 6 -63.29 -56.54 43.56
CA ARG A 6 -62.05 -56.22 42.85
C ARG A 6 -62.32 -56.22 41.35
N SER A 7 -61.91 -55.18 40.66
CA SER A 7 -61.72 -55.28 39.22
C SER A 7 -60.32 -54.78 38.84
N ARG A 8 -59.55 -55.71 38.23
CA ARG A 8 -58.24 -55.51 37.66
C ARG A 8 -58.39 -54.70 36.37
N THR A 9 -57.77 -53.56 36.28
CA THR A 9 -57.54 -52.90 35.01
C THR A 9 -56.04 -52.80 34.71
N LEU A 10 -55.71 -53.38 33.59
CA LEU A 10 -54.40 -53.52 32.95
C LEU A 10 -53.78 -52.13 32.70
N LYS A 11 -52.60 -51.88 33.22
CA LYS A 11 -51.82 -50.72 32.85
C LYS A 11 -51.15 -50.96 31.49
N ALA A 12 -51.59 -50.32 30.45
CA ALA A 12 -50.83 -50.19 29.20
C ALA A 12 -49.84 -49.02 29.37
N LEU A 13 -48.58 -49.37 29.50
CA LEU A 13 -47.46 -48.37 29.38
C LEU A 13 -47.27 -48.06 27.90
N MET A 14 -47.71 -46.86 27.47
CA MET A 14 -47.25 -46.27 26.22
C MET A 14 -45.92 -45.57 26.46
N THR A 15 -44.85 -46.15 26.00
CA THR A 15 -43.55 -45.52 25.94
C THR A 15 -43.51 -44.60 24.74
N VAL A 16 -43.64 -43.29 24.95
CA VAL A 16 -43.43 -42.25 23.96
C VAL A 16 -41.94 -42.00 23.89
N ALA A 17 -41.26 -42.58 22.92
CA ALA A 17 -39.88 -42.26 22.58
C ALA A 17 -39.87 -40.86 21.88
N ALA A 18 -39.52 -39.83 22.61
CA ALA A 18 -39.28 -38.52 22.07
C ALA A 18 -37.94 -38.53 21.31
N MET A 19 -37.99 -38.64 19.96
CA MET A 19 -36.82 -38.33 19.12
C MET A 19 -36.54 -36.83 19.21
N ALA A 20 -35.69 -36.41 20.12
CA ALA A 20 -35.05 -35.12 20.07
C ALA A 20 -34.04 -35.10 18.91
N ALA A 21 -34.49 -34.76 17.70
CA ALA A 21 -33.63 -34.42 16.59
C ALA A 21 -32.84 -33.17 17.00
N GLY A 22 -31.58 -33.36 17.41
CA GLY A 22 -30.66 -32.28 17.72
C GLY A 22 -30.40 -31.46 16.44
N ILE A 23 -31.08 -30.34 16.34
CA ILE A 23 -30.73 -29.26 15.39
C ILE A 23 -29.43 -28.67 15.95
N ALA A 24 -28.28 -29.20 15.56
CA ALA A 24 -27.03 -28.53 15.76
C ALA A 24 -27.10 -27.18 15.00
N PRO A 25 -26.91 -26.03 15.65
CA PRO A 25 -26.83 -24.79 14.91
C PRO A 25 -25.64 -24.93 13.96
N LEU A 26 -25.89 -24.89 12.67
CA LEU A 26 -24.86 -24.59 11.69
C LEU A 26 -24.37 -23.18 12.05
N ALA A 27 -23.29 -23.11 12.83
CA ALA A 27 -22.56 -21.88 13.01
C ALA A 27 -22.16 -21.46 11.59
N ALA A 28 -22.86 -20.47 11.04
CA ALA A 28 -22.45 -19.81 9.82
C ALA A 28 -21.05 -19.25 10.12
N SER A 29 -20.01 -19.96 9.70
CA SER A 29 -18.66 -19.46 9.73
C SER A 29 -18.71 -18.17 8.91
N ALA A 30 -18.62 -17.03 9.59
CA ALA A 30 -18.49 -15.76 8.90
C ALA A 30 -17.32 -15.92 7.94
N GLN A 31 -17.61 -15.85 6.64
CA GLN A 31 -16.59 -16.05 5.62
C GLN A 31 -15.47 -15.01 5.87
N GLN A 32 -14.30 -15.50 6.24
CA GLN A 32 -13.18 -14.64 6.56
C GLN A 32 -12.80 -13.84 5.31
N VAL A 33 -12.88 -12.52 5.38
CA VAL A 33 -12.54 -11.61 4.29
C VAL A 33 -11.08 -11.22 4.44
N PHE A 34 -10.29 -11.39 3.39
CA PHE A 34 -8.91 -10.93 3.30
C PHE A 34 -8.90 -9.47 2.81
N ARG A 35 -8.42 -8.55 3.63
CA ARG A 35 -8.51 -7.11 3.38
C ARG A 35 -7.20 -6.57 2.86
N VAL A 36 -7.28 -5.84 1.75
CA VAL A 36 -6.12 -5.25 1.08
C VAL A 36 -6.29 -3.74 1.00
N THR A 37 -5.23 -3.01 1.24
CA THR A 37 -5.15 -1.56 1.00
C THR A 37 -3.81 -1.14 0.42
N THR A 38 -3.70 0.14 0.10
CA THR A 38 -2.48 0.75 -0.44
C THR A 38 -2.30 2.16 0.12
N ILE A 39 -1.07 2.68 0.09
CA ILE A 39 -0.88 4.13 0.22
C ILE A 39 -1.51 4.85 -0.99
N PRO A 40 -2.17 6.00 -0.81
CA PRO A 40 -2.83 6.73 -1.89
C PRO A 40 -1.84 7.58 -2.71
N GLU A 41 -1.00 6.91 -3.50
CA GLU A 41 0.05 7.56 -4.32
C GLU A 41 -0.50 8.40 -5.49
N GLU A 42 -1.72 8.10 -5.94
CA GLU A 42 -2.46 8.79 -7.01
C GLU A 42 -3.94 8.93 -6.57
N ALA A 43 -4.77 9.59 -7.37
CA ALA A 43 -6.19 9.76 -7.11
C ALA A 43 -6.92 8.44 -6.82
N ALA A 44 -7.98 8.48 -6.01
CA ALA A 44 -8.70 7.28 -5.55
C ALA A 44 -9.23 6.42 -6.71
N THR A 45 -9.67 7.03 -7.81
CA THR A 45 -10.12 6.33 -9.03
C THR A 45 -9.00 5.51 -9.66
N GLU A 46 -7.77 6.03 -9.69
CA GLU A 46 -6.59 5.32 -10.18
C GLU A 46 -6.21 4.16 -9.25
N GLN A 47 -6.31 4.34 -7.95
CA GLN A 47 -6.08 3.25 -7.00
C GLN A 47 -7.07 2.10 -7.21
N ILE A 48 -8.36 2.39 -7.33
CA ILE A 48 -9.39 1.39 -7.61
C ILE A 48 -9.07 0.67 -8.92
N ARG A 49 -8.75 1.41 -9.98
CA ARG A 49 -8.39 0.83 -11.28
C ARG A 49 -7.18 -0.10 -11.21
N LYS A 50 -6.15 0.26 -10.44
CA LYS A 50 -4.91 -0.53 -10.30
C LYS A 50 -5.07 -1.76 -9.44
N PHE A 51 -5.75 -1.64 -8.31
CA PHE A 51 -5.74 -2.66 -7.26
C PHE A 51 -6.95 -3.58 -7.25
N THR A 52 -8.05 -3.23 -7.92
CA THR A 52 -9.18 -4.16 -8.09
C THR A 52 -8.79 -5.44 -8.84
N PRO A 53 -8.07 -5.40 -9.96
CA PRO A 53 -7.66 -6.63 -10.66
C PRO A 53 -6.76 -7.53 -9.81
N ILE A 54 -5.82 -6.95 -9.03
CA ILE A 54 -4.95 -7.74 -8.16
C ILE A 54 -5.73 -8.34 -6.98
N ALA A 55 -6.72 -7.64 -6.44
CA ALA A 55 -7.60 -8.20 -5.40
C ALA A 55 -8.42 -9.39 -5.93
N GLN A 56 -8.99 -9.27 -7.12
CA GLN A 56 -9.71 -10.36 -7.79
C GLN A 56 -8.81 -11.57 -8.10
N TYR A 57 -7.59 -11.31 -8.52
CA TYR A 57 -6.59 -12.36 -8.72
C TYR A 57 -6.24 -13.06 -7.41
N LEU A 58 -6.00 -12.32 -6.33
CA LEU A 58 -5.73 -12.88 -5.01
C LEU A 58 -6.94 -13.69 -4.50
N GLU A 59 -8.18 -13.23 -4.73
CA GLU A 59 -9.39 -13.97 -4.37
C GLU A 59 -9.40 -15.37 -5.01
N LYS A 60 -9.10 -15.46 -6.31
CA LYS A 60 -8.97 -16.74 -7.02
C LYS A 60 -7.86 -17.62 -6.46
N LYS A 61 -6.68 -17.04 -6.18
CA LYS A 61 -5.50 -17.79 -5.70
C LYS A 61 -5.63 -18.24 -4.25
N LEU A 62 -6.28 -17.44 -3.41
CA LEU A 62 -6.47 -17.75 -2.00
C LEU A 62 -7.74 -18.56 -1.73
N GLY A 63 -8.70 -18.61 -2.67
CA GLY A 63 -9.95 -19.32 -2.51
C GLY A 63 -10.82 -18.74 -1.38
N MET A 64 -10.71 -17.44 -1.14
CA MET A 64 -11.47 -16.72 -0.12
C MET A 64 -11.75 -15.29 -0.59
N LYS A 65 -12.79 -14.65 -0.03
CA LYS A 65 -13.15 -13.27 -0.38
C LYS A 65 -11.97 -12.32 -0.13
N VAL A 66 -11.62 -11.50 -1.12
CA VAL A 66 -10.60 -10.46 -1.02
C VAL A 66 -11.22 -9.11 -1.31
N GLU A 67 -11.07 -8.15 -0.40
CA GLU A 67 -11.60 -6.80 -0.53
C GLU A 67 -10.47 -5.78 -0.56
N PHE A 68 -10.45 -4.98 -1.62
CA PHE A 68 -9.60 -3.79 -1.69
C PHE A 68 -10.38 -2.58 -1.19
N THR A 69 -9.83 -1.90 -0.18
CA THR A 69 -10.41 -0.66 0.36
C THR A 69 -9.36 0.44 0.32
N PRO A 70 -9.56 1.50 -0.47
CA PRO A 70 -8.66 2.65 -0.46
C PRO A 70 -8.74 3.40 0.87
N VAL A 71 -7.63 4.02 1.25
CA VAL A 71 -7.53 4.91 2.42
C VAL A 71 -7.34 6.36 2.00
N THR A 72 -7.55 7.30 2.93
CA THR A 72 -7.55 8.74 2.65
C THR A 72 -6.15 9.33 2.48
N ASP A 73 -5.16 8.79 3.21
CA ASP A 73 -3.79 9.28 3.23
C ASP A 73 -2.78 8.18 3.59
N TYR A 74 -1.50 8.49 3.48
CA TYR A 74 -0.40 7.56 3.77
C TYR A 74 -0.38 7.08 5.23
N PRO A 75 -0.54 7.95 6.25
CA PRO A 75 -0.67 7.51 7.64
C PRO A 75 -1.81 6.54 7.88
N ALA A 76 -2.97 6.70 7.21
CA ALA A 76 -4.11 5.82 7.37
C ALA A 76 -3.80 4.37 6.94
N ALA A 77 -2.96 4.18 5.90
CA ALA A 77 -2.49 2.84 5.51
C ALA A 77 -1.61 2.21 6.60
N VAL A 78 -0.73 3.01 7.22
CA VAL A 78 0.11 2.57 8.34
C VAL A 78 -0.75 2.17 9.54
N GLU A 79 -1.71 3.01 9.93
CA GLU A 79 -2.65 2.73 11.02
C GLU A 79 -3.48 1.47 10.76
N ALA A 80 -3.94 1.28 9.53
CA ALA A 80 -4.75 0.12 9.17
C ALA A 80 -3.96 -1.19 9.36
N MET A 81 -2.67 -1.22 8.96
CA MET A 81 -1.82 -2.39 9.13
C MET A 81 -1.42 -2.61 10.59
N VAL A 82 -0.96 -1.58 11.29
CA VAL A 82 -0.56 -1.67 12.70
C VAL A 82 -1.74 -2.10 13.57
N GLY A 83 -2.93 -1.56 13.30
CA GLY A 83 -4.18 -1.91 13.98
C GLY A 83 -4.83 -3.21 13.51
N LYS A 84 -4.20 -3.98 12.61
CA LYS A 84 -4.70 -5.25 12.05
C LYS A 84 -6.09 -5.13 11.41
N LYS A 85 -6.42 -3.96 10.87
CA LYS A 85 -7.68 -3.70 10.15
C LYS A 85 -7.63 -4.23 8.72
N VAL A 86 -6.43 -4.48 8.21
CA VAL A 86 -6.14 -5.04 6.89
C VAL A 86 -5.07 -6.13 7.00
N ASP A 87 -5.06 -7.03 6.02
CA ASP A 87 -4.20 -8.21 6.01
C ASP A 87 -2.97 -8.02 5.12
N LEU A 88 -3.10 -7.18 4.08
CA LEU A 88 -2.05 -6.91 3.10
C LEU A 88 -2.06 -5.43 2.71
N VAL A 89 -0.88 -4.80 2.70
CA VAL A 89 -0.72 -3.39 2.30
C VAL A 89 0.39 -3.23 1.27
N TRP A 90 0.09 -2.45 0.23
CA TRP A 90 1.12 -1.90 -0.65
C TRP A 90 1.66 -0.62 -0.04
N PHE A 91 2.88 -0.68 0.49
CA PHE A 91 3.59 0.44 1.10
C PHE A 91 4.68 1.01 0.20
N GLY A 92 5.00 2.30 0.37
CA GLY A 92 6.31 2.81 0.05
C GLY A 92 7.33 2.43 1.13
N GLY A 93 8.62 2.49 0.84
CA GLY A 93 9.66 2.11 1.80
C GLY A 93 9.58 2.84 3.13
N PHE A 94 9.24 4.14 3.12
CA PHE A 94 9.12 4.93 4.36
C PHE A 94 7.87 4.58 5.17
N THR A 95 6.71 4.42 4.55
CA THR A 95 5.51 3.96 5.25
C THR A 95 5.66 2.54 5.78
N PHE A 96 6.39 1.66 5.06
CA PHE A 96 6.78 0.36 5.60
C PHE A 96 7.64 0.49 6.87
N VAL A 97 8.67 1.34 6.85
CA VAL A 97 9.52 1.59 8.02
C VAL A 97 8.71 2.15 9.20
N GLN A 98 7.81 3.10 8.95
CA GLN A 98 6.89 3.62 9.97
C GLN A 98 6.00 2.51 10.56
N ALA A 99 5.42 1.65 9.71
CA ALA A 99 4.58 0.54 10.15
C ALA A 99 5.40 -0.50 10.95
N LYS A 100 6.60 -0.85 10.48
CA LYS A 100 7.54 -1.75 11.16
C LYS A 100 7.87 -1.27 12.58
N ILE A 101 8.30 -0.02 12.73
CA ILE A 101 8.67 0.56 14.03
C ILE A 101 7.44 0.62 14.96
N ARG A 102 6.31 1.13 14.49
CA ARG A 102 5.09 1.30 15.28
C ARG A 102 4.44 -0.02 15.69
N SER A 103 4.66 -1.08 14.94
CA SER A 103 4.22 -2.43 15.27
C SER A 103 5.23 -3.23 16.10
N MET A 104 6.35 -2.62 16.53
CA MET A 104 7.46 -3.31 17.21
C MET A 104 7.96 -4.49 16.36
N ASP A 105 8.33 -4.20 15.12
CA ASP A 105 8.83 -5.15 14.11
C ASP A 105 7.83 -6.26 13.69
N LYS A 106 6.51 -6.06 13.96
CA LYS A 106 5.47 -7.02 13.60
C LYS A 106 4.95 -6.88 12.16
N VAL A 107 5.29 -5.81 11.45
CA VAL A 107 4.99 -5.68 10.02
C VAL A 107 6.20 -6.10 9.22
N VAL A 108 6.00 -7.05 8.31
CA VAL A 108 7.07 -7.67 7.50
C VAL A 108 6.76 -7.56 6.01
N PRO A 109 7.75 -7.20 5.18
CA PRO A 109 7.56 -7.12 3.74
C PRO A 109 7.71 -8.53 3.14
N ILE A 110 6.93 -8.86 2.13
CA ILE A 110 6.92 -10.21 1.53
C ILE A 110 7.26 -10.21 0.04
N ALA A 111 6.89 -9.16 -0.68
CA ALA A 111 7.16 -9.05 -2.13
C ALA A 111 7.35 -7.59 -2.53
N GLN A 112 8.09 -7.37 -3.60
CA GLN A 112 8.29 -6.05 -4.22
C GLN A 112 8.35 -6.20 -5.73
N ARG A 113 8.14 -5.11 -6.48
CA ARG A 113 8.46 -5.11 -7.91
C ARG A 113 9.97 -5.16 -8.09
N GLU A 114 10.44 -5.77 -9.16
CA GLU A 114 11.88 -5.80 -9.44
C GLU A 114 12.45 -4.38 -9.58
N GLU A 115 11.68 -3.46 -10.14
CA GLU A 115 12.03 -2.05 -10.31
C GLU A 115 12.28 -1.34 -8.98
N ASP A 116 11.64 -1.79 -7.90
CA ASP A 116 11.76 -1.18 -6.58
C ASP A 116 13.11 -1.43 -5.90
N THR A 117 13.95 -2.31 -6.46
CA THR A 117 15.32 -2.50 -5.98
C THR A 117 16.26 -1.35 -6.37
N ARG A 118 15.87 -0.57 -7.39
CA ARG A 118 16.65 0.55 -7.95
C ARG A 118 15.74 1.73 -8.28
N PHE A 119 14.87 2.06 -7.34
CA PHE A 119 13.91 3.13 -7.49
C PHE A 119 14.55 4.52 -7.44
N GLN A 120 13.93 5.50 -8.07
CA GLN A 120 14.43 6.88 -8.11
C GLN A 120 13.28 7.87 -7.90
N SER A 121 13.62 9.04 -7.37
CA SER A 121 12.78 10.23 -7.42
C SER A 121 13.24 11.16 -8.54
N VAL A 122 12.31 11.97 -9.00
CA VAL A 122 12.61 13.09 -9.91
C VAL A 122 12.20 14.40 -9.28
N PHE A 123 12.93 15.46 -9.62
CA PHE A 123 12.52 16.85 -9.39
C PHE A 123 12.13 17.46 -10.72
N ILE A 124 10.96 18.07 -10.76
CA ILE A 124 10.38 18.71 -11.94
C ILE A 124 10.21 20.22 -11.70
N ALA A 125 10.33 20.98 -12.77
CA ALA A 125 10.08 22.41 -12.80
C ALA A 125 9.59 22.84 -14.18
N LYS A 126 9.06 24.06 -14.30
CA LYS A 126 8.79 24.63 -15.63
C LYS A 126 10.09 24.81 -16.39
N THR A 127 10.09 24.53 -17.68
CA THR A 127 11.27 24.59 -18.55
C THR A 127 11.85 26.00 -18.69
N ASP A 128 11.00 27.02 -18.55
CA ASP A 128 11.36 28.44 -18.58
C ASP A 128 11.70 29.04 -17.21
N SER A 129 11.64 28.24 -16.12
CA SER A 129 11.87 28.69 -14.74
C SER A 129 13.33 29.05 -14.42
N GLY A 130 14.28 28.64 -15.27
CA GLY A 130 15.71 28.76 -14.99
C GLY A 130 16.25 27.76 -13.97
N ILE A 131 15.42 26.88 -13.39
CA ILE A 131 15.83 25.85 -12.43
C ILE A 131 16.46 24.67 -13.18
N LYS A 132 17.76 24.41 -12.94
CA LYS A 132 18.54 23.34 -13.60
C LYS A 132 19.27 22.43 -12.64
N SER A 133 19.32 22.79 -11.36
CA SER A 133 20.01 22.05 -10.31
C SER A 133 19.27 22.17 -8.97
N LEU A 134 19.64 21.33 -7.98
CA LEU A 134 19.10 21.44 -6.63
C LEU A 134 19.41 22.79 -5.97
N ASN A 135 20.54 23.42 -6.29
CA ASN A 135 20.91 24.73 -5.73
C ASN A 135 19.96 25.86 -6.21
N ASP A 136 19.37 25.73 -7.39
CA ASP A 136 18.44 26.74 -7.92
C ASP A 136 17.09 26.72 -7.21
N LEU A 137 16.86 25.72 -6.33
CA LEU A 137 15.67 25.65 -5.49
C LEU A 137 15.69 26.63 -4.31
N LYS A 138 16.86 27.20 -3.97
CA LYS A 138 16.97 28.22 -2.90
C LYS A 138 16.11 29.44 -3.24
N GLY A 139 15.31 29.87 -2.26
CA GLY A 139 14.35 30.94 -2.44
C GLY A 139 13.10 30.62 -3.27
N LYS A 140 12.92 29.36 -3.72
CA LYS A 140 11.77 28.90 -4.50
C LYS A 140 10.69 28.29 -3.63
N GLN A 141 9.48 28.22 -4.16
CA GLN A 141 8.38 27.45 -3.58
C GLN A 141 8.47 26.01 -4.11
N VAL A 142 8.69 25.03 -3.22
CA VAL A 142 8.89 23.65 -3.61
C VAL A 142 7.82 22.77 -2.96
N SER A 143 7.21 21.87 -3.74
CA SER A 143 6.27 20.87 -3.23
C SER A 143 6.92 19.50 -3.13
N PHE A 144 6.67 18.86 -2.01
CA PHE A 144 6.80 17.41 -1.85
C PHE A 144 5.45 16.72 -2.07
N GLY A 145 5.45 15.38 -2.12
CA GLY A 145 4.23 14.57 -2.12
C GLY A 145 3.57 14.52 -0.74
N SER A 146 3.22 13.34 -0.24
CA SER A 146 2.85 13.14 1.16
C SER A 146 4.06 13.25 2.08
N GLN A 147 3.88 13.73 3.31
CA GLN A 147 4.95 13.74 4.33
C GLN A 147 5.51 12.34 4.62
N SER A 148 4.70 11.30 4.50
CA SER A 148 5.11 9.90 4.66
C SER A 148 5.53 9.22 3.34
N SER A 149 5.64 9.97 2.23
CA SER A 149 6.12 9.41 0.97
C SER A 149 7.63 9.21 0.96
N THR A 150 8.06 8.05 0.48
CA THR A 150 9.49 7.76 0.24
C THR A 150 10.02 8.61 -0.90
N SER A 151 9.42 8.44 -2.09
CA SER A 151 9.90 9.07 -3.34
C SER A 151 9.46 10.51 -3.51
N GLY A 152 8.33 10.88 -2.90
CA GLY A 152 7.82 12.26 -2.97
C GLY A 152 8.30 13.17 -1.84
N HIS A 153 8.95 12.64 -0.79
CA HIS A 153 9.43 13.47 0.32
C HIS A 153 10.74 12.98 0.91
N LEU A 154 10.76 11.82 1.61
CA LEU A 154 11.91 11.42 2.42
C LEU A 154 13.22 11.39 1.61
N MET A 155 13.26 10.66 0.50
CA MET A 155 14.50 10.51 -0.26
C MET A 155 14.89 11.80 -0.98
N PRO A 156 14.00 12.54 -1.65
CA PRO A 156 14.30 13.88 -2.12
C PRO A 156 14.89 14.80 -1.04
N ARG A 157 14.26 14.83 0.14
CA ARG A 157 14.75 15.61 1.29
C ARG A 157 16.13 15.16 1.74
N SER A 158 16.37 13.86 1.83
CA SER A 158 17.68 13.31 2.22
C SER A 158 18.79 13.75 1.25
N PHE A 159 18.52 13.74 -0.06
CA PHE A 159 19.49 14.21 -1.06
C PHE A 159 19.69 15.74 -1.03
N LEU A 160 18.65 16.52 -0.72
CA LEU A 160 18.78 17.96 -0.48
C LEU A 160 19.68 18.23 0.72
N LEU A 161 19.45 17.55 1.85
CA LEU A 161 20.27 17.67 3.05
C LEU A 161 21.74 17.26 2.80
N ALA A 162 21.97 16.19 2.04
CA ALA A 162 23.30 15.79 1.61
C ALA A 162 24.00 16.84 0.74
N ALA A 163 23.23 17.59 -0.05
CA ALA A 163 23.71 18.75 -0.82
C ALA A 163 23.79 20.04 0.00
N LYS A 164 23.63 19.97 1.33
CA LYS A 164 23.60 21.12 2.25
C LYS A 164 22.50 22.15 1.91
N ILE A 165 21.36 21.65 1.51
CA ILE A 165 20.13 22.42 1.27
C ILE A 165 19.11 21.97 2.30
N GLU A 166 18.74 22.86 3.22
CA GLU A 166 17.72 22.64 4.24
C GLU A 166 16.37 23.23 3.77
N PRO A 167 15.39 22.38 3.38
CA PRO A 167 14.15 22.89 2.76
C PRO A 167 13.46 24.00 3.54
N GLU A 168 13.35 23.88 4.87
CA GLU A 168 12.66 24.85 5.71
C GLU A 168 13.41 26.17 5.86
N LYS A 169 14.72 26.18 5.59
CA LYS A 169 15.56 27.41 5.69
C LYS A 169 15.82 28.02 4.32
N ASP A 170 16.11 27.16 3.33
CA ASP A 170 16.61 27.61 2.03
C ASP A 170 15.48 27.85 1.03
N PHE A 171 14.29 27.23 1.20
CA PHE A 171 13.16 27.44 0.30
C PHE A 171 12.31 28.63 0.78
N LYS A 172 11.74 29.36 -0.16
CA LYS A 172 10.72 30.38 0.16
C LYS A 172 9.50 29.76 0.83
N ARG A 173 9.11 28.55 0.41
CA ARG A 173 8.00 27.79 0.98
C ARG A 173 8.15 26.31 0.67
N VAL A 174 7.94 25.47 1.67
CA VAL A 174 7.72 24.02 1.51
C VAL A 174 6.21 23.78 1.48
N ALA A 175 5.75 23.00 0.51
CA ALA A 175 4.37 22.54 0.39
C ALA A 175 4.31 21.01 0.30
N TYR A 176 3.16 20.43 0.63
CA TYR A 176 2.90 19.00 0.51
C TYR A 176 1.60 18.80 -0.28
N SER A 177 1.67 18.08 -1.39
CA SER A 177 0.53 17.88 -2.30
C SER A 177 -0.33 16.67 -1.93
N GLY A 178 0.21 15.76 -1.12
CA GLY A 178 -0.46 14.52 -0.69
C GLY A 178 -0.28 13.34 -1.63
N ALA A 179 -0.30 13.55 -2.95
CA ALA A 179 -0.22 12.49 -3.97
C ALA A 179 0.61 12.96 -5.18
N HIS A 180 1.17 12.01 -5.96
CA HIS A 180 2.11 12.34 -7.03
C HIS A 180 1.46 13.06 -8.23
N ASP A 181 0.22 12.73 -8.57
CA ASP A 181 -0.55 13.44 -9.61
C ASP A 181 -0.83 14.89 -9.21
N ALA A 182 -1.19 15.13 -7.95
CA ALA A 182 -1.36 16.48 -7.40
C ALA A 182 -0.02 17.23 -7.35
N THR A 183 1.11 16.53 -7.14
CA THR A 183 2.45 17.11 -7.21
C THR A 183 2.73 17.68 -8.60
N ILE A 184 2.50 16.89 -9.65
CA ILE A 184 2.67 17.33 -11.05
C ILE A 184 1.75 18.52 -11.33
N ALA A 185 0.48 18.42 -10.97
CA ALA A 185 -0.50 19.48 -11.19
C ALA A 185 -0.11 20.81 -10.51
N SER A 186 0.57 20.75 -9.37
CA SER A 186 1.02 21.96 -8.65
C SER A 186 2.09 22.75 -9.40
N VAL A 187 3.00 22.06 -10.12
CA VAL A 187 4.01 22.70 -10.99
C VAL A 187 3.38 23.18 -12.28
N VAL A 188 2.58 22.36 -12.94
CA VAL A 188 1.89 22.72 -14.19
C VAL A 188 1.07 23.98 -14.01
N SER A 189 0.30 24.08 -12.91
CA SER A 189 -0.53 25.25 -12.60
C SER A 189 0.26 26.48 -12.09
N GLY A 190 1.56 26.33 -11.81
CA GLY A 190 2.37 27.41 -11.24
C GLY A 190 2.10 27.73 -9.77
N LYS A 191 1.44 26.83 -9.03
CA LYS A 191 1.27 26.95 -7.58
C LYS A 191 2.59 26.85 -6.81
N VAL A 192 3.55 26.13 -7.38
CA VAL A 192 4.91 26.00 -6.89
C VAL A 192 5.89 26.09 -8.08
N ASP A 193 7.14 26.44 -7.79
CA ASP A 193 8.18 26.59 -8.80
C ASP A 193 8.77 25.24 -9.21
N ALA A 194 8.87 24.31 -8.26
CA ALA A 194 9.39 22.97 -8.47
C ALA A 194 8.73 21.95 -7.53
N ALA A 195 8.88 20.67 -7.84
CA ALA A 195 8.37 19.61 -6.99
C ALA A 195 9.17 18.30 -7.13
N ALA A 196 9.09 17.45 -6.09
CA ALA A 196 9.69 16.11 -6.09
C ALA A 196 8.64 15.02 -6.08
N LEU A 197 8.82 13.97 -6.89
CA LEU A 197 7.87 12.88 -7.01
C LEU A 197 8.49 11.55 -7.49
N ASP A 198 7.66 10.55 -7.55
CA ASP A 198 7.90 9.21 -8.09
C ASP A 198 8.20 9.27 -9.60
N ILE A 199 9.35 8.72 -10.01
CA ILE A 199 9.76 8.66 -11.42
C ILE A 199 8.80 7.84 -12.28
N THR A 200 8.15 6.81 -11.71
CA THR A 200 7.25 5.94 -12.47
C THR A 200 5.90 6.62 -12.74
N VAL A 201 5.43 7.45 -11.81
CA VAL A 201 4.24 8.28 -12.02
C VAL A 201 4.55 9.38 -13.04
N TRP A 202 5.73 10.02 -12.94
CA TRP A 202 6.16 10.99 -13.96
C TRP A 202 6.15 10.36 -15.35
N ARG A 203 6.83 9.22 -15.54
CA ARG A 203 6.88 8.51 -16.83
C ARG A 203 5.50 8.14 -17.35
N LYS A 204 4.59 7.70 -16.47
CA LYS A 204 3.19 7.43 -16.83
C LYS A 204 2.52 8.68 -17.41
N PHE A 205 2.64 9.84 -16.74
CA PHE A 205 2.03 11.08 -17.21
C PHE A 205 2.58 11.52 -18.57
N VAL A 206 3.88 11.35 -18.80
CA VAL A 206 4.51 11.61 -20.11
C VAL A 206 3.99 10.65 -21.17
N THR A 207 3.97 9.35 -20.90
CA THR A 207 3.53 8.31 -21.86
C THR A 207 2.04 8.45 -22.21
N GLU A 208 1.22 8.85 -21.25
CA GLU A 208 -0.23 9.07 -21.43
C GLU A 208 -0.54 10.48 -21.98
N ASN A 209 0.47 11.30 -22.33
CA ASN A 209 0.33 12.69 -22.78
C ASN A 209 -0.49 13.57 -21.81
N ARG A 210 -0.36 13.32 -20.49
CA ARG A 210 -1.04 14.06 -19.42
C ARG A 210 -0.23 15.26 -18.92
N VAL A 211 1.00 15.41 -19.38
CA VAL A 211 1.89 16.54 -19.14
C VAL A 211 2.63 16.88 -20.41
N ASP A 212 2.76 18.18 -20.69
CA ASP A 212 3.58 18.69 -21.80
C ASP A 212 5.03 18.85 -21.29
N THR A 213 5.93 18.00 -21.75
CA THR A 213 7.36 18.04 -21.38
C THR A 213 8.10 19.26 -21.95
N LYS A 214 7.50 19.98 -22.92
CA LYS A 214 8.03 21.27 -23.35
C LYS A 214 7.75 22.40 -22.34
N ALA A 215 6.73 22.24 -21.51
CA ALA A 215 6.36 23.22 -20.49
C ALA A 215 6.86 22.87 -19.08
N VAL A 216 6.90 21.57 -18.73
CA VAL A 216 7.39 21.08 -17.42
C VAL A 216 8.23 19.85 -17.68
N ASP A 217 9.45 19.79 -17.14
CA ASP A 217 10.31 18.63 -17.29
C ASP A 217 11.16 18.36 -16.06
N VAL A 218 11.83 17.21 -16.07
CA VAL A 218 12.76 16.76 -15.03
C VAL A 218 14.09 17.51 -15.17
N PHE A 219 14.51 18.17 -14.09
CA PHE A 219 15.83 18.81 -14.01
C PHE A 219 16.82 18.02 -13.15
N TYR A 220 16.32 17.11 -12.28
CA TYR A 220 17.19 16.28 -11.44
C TYR A 220 16.56 14.91 -11.17
N THR A 221 17.35 13.85 -11.27
CA THR A 221 16.99 12.48 -10.89
C THR A 221 17.92 12.01 -9.77
N THR A 222 17.35 11.47 -8.71
CA THR A 222 18.14 11.02 -7.54
C THR A 222 18.95 9.76 -7.84
N PRO A 223 20.00 9.46 -7.05
CA PRO A 223 20.52 8.11 -6.92
C PRO A 223 19.41 7.11 -6.59
N SER A 224 19.65 5.83 -6.89
CA SER A 224 18.66 4.77 -6.65
C SER A 224 18.62 4.32 -5.20
N TYR A 225 17.45 3.81 -4.78
CA TYR A 225 17.18 3.28 -3.44
C TYR A 225 16.06 2.22 -3.53
N PHE A 226 15.88 1.41 -2.47
CA PHE A 226 14.73 0.50 -2.35
C PHE A 226 13.45 1.29 -2.04
N ASN A 227 12.31 0.90 -2.66
CA ASN A 227 11.05 1.60 -2.41
C ASN A 227 9.92 0.64 -2.08
N TYR A 228 8.96 0.47 -3.00
CA TYR A 228 7.68 -0.17 -2.70
C TYR A 228 7.80 -1.64 -2.28
N ASN A 229 6.83 -2.08 -1.48
CA ASN A 229 6.68 -3.48 -1.09
C ASN A 229 5.23 -3.80 -0.70
N TRP A 230 4.87 -5.07 -0.85
CA TRP A 230 3.75 -5.68 -0.20
C TRP A 230 4.16 -6.16 1.18
N ALA A 231 3.42 -5.76 2.20
CA ALA A 231 3.69 -6.14 3.58
C ALA A 231 2.45 -6.73 4.27
N VAL A 232 2.69 -7.61 5.23
CA VAL A 232 1.71 -8.29 6.06
C VAL A 232 2.08 -8.16 7.54
N HIS A 233 1.15 -8.46 8.44
CA HIS A 233 1.48 -8.59 9.85
C HIS A 233 2.13 -9.95 10.13
N ALA A 234 3.19 -9.99 10.95
CA ALA A 234 3.94 -11.22 11.28
C ALA A 234 3.09 -12.28 11.99
N ASP A 235 2.00 -11.86 12.64
CA ASP A 235 1.04 -12.78 13.29
C ASP A 235 0.13 -13.50 12.27
N MET A 236 0.19 -13.14 10.98
CA MET A 236 -0.48 -13.90 9.92
C MET A 236 0.06 -15.33 9.94
N PRO A 237 -0.81 -16.37 9.92
CA PRO A 237 -0.35 -17.75 9.84
C PRO A 237 0.63 -17.96 8.68
N ALA A 238 1.76 -18.64 8.96
CA ALA A 238 2.83 -18.81 7.96
C ALA A 238 2.32 -19.38 6.64
N ALA A 239 1.46 -20.40 6.69
CA ALA A 239 0.86 -20.97 5.49
C ALA A 239 0.05 -19.97 4.66
N MET A 240 -0.65 -19.01 5.30
CA MET A 240 -1.38 -17.95 4.60
C MET A 240 -0.41 -16.95 3.99
N ARG A 241 0.59 -16.51 4.75
CA ARG A 241 1.63 -15.60 4.27
C ARG A 241 2.36 -16.17 3.05
N ASP A 242 2.73 -17.45 3.09
CA ASP A 242 3.42 -18.12 1.99
C ASP A 242 2.52 -18.21 0.75
N ARG A 243 1.21 -18.47 0.93
CA ARG A 243 0.23 -18.47 -0.18
C ARG A 243 0.08 -17.08 -0.81
N VAL A 244 0.00 -16.03 0.00
CA VAL A 244 -0.09 -14.64 -0.50
C VAL A 244 1.17 -14.26 -1.24
N GLN A 245 2.35 -14.53 -0.65
CA GLN A 245 3.63 -14.27 -1.32
C GLN A 245 3.73 -15.03 -2.63
N LYS A 246 3.46 -16.34 -2.61
CA LYS A 246 3.49 -17.17 -3.82
C LYS A 246 2.54 -16.63 -4.90
N ALA A 247 1.32 -16.24 -4.53
CA ALA A 247 0.37 -15.68 -5.50
C ALA A 247 0.92 -14.41 -6.19
N LEU A 248 1.58 -13.52 -5.43
CA LEU A 248 2.20 -12.32 -6.00
C LEU A 248 3.37 -12.67 -6.93
N LEU A 249 4.24 -13.62 -6.52
CA LEU A 249 5.41 -14.03 -7.30
C LEU A 249 5.04 -14.83 -8.56
N ASP A 250 3.89 -15.52 -8.56
CA ASP A 250 3.38 -16.31 -9.68
C ASP A 250 2.64 -15.47 -10.73
N LEU A 251 2.58 -14.13 -10.59
CA LEU A 251 2.01 -13.28 -11.63
C LEU A 251 2.86 -13.40 -12.92
N ASP A 252 2.30 -14.09 -13.91
CA ASP A 252 2.98 -14.37 -15.17
C ASP A 252 2.66 -13.30 -16.23
N PRO A 253 3.66 -12.53 -16.71
CA PRO A 253 3.48 -11.52 -17.74
C PRO A 253 3.03 -12.08 -19.10
N ASN A 254 3.11 -13.40 -19.29
CA ASN A 254 2.69 -14.05 -20.54
C ASN A 254 1.18 -14.39 -20.54
N THR A 255 0.50 -14.29 -19.41
CA THR A 255 -0.96 -14.46 -19.33
C THR A 255 -1.67 -13.11 -19.49
N PRO A 256 -2.88 -13.04 -20.09
CA PRO A 256 -3.63 -11.79 -20.18
C PRO A 256 -3.86 -11.13 -18.83
N GLU A 257 -4.27 -11.89 -17.80
CA GLU A 257 -4.53 -11.40 -16.45
C GLU A 257 -3.23 -10.88 -15.78
N GLY A 258 -2.14 -11.64 -15.83
CA GLY A 258 -0.86 -11.22 -15.25
C GLY A 258 -0.27 -10.01 -15.95
N LYS A 259 -0.35 -9.96 -17.29
CA LYS A 259 0.09 -8.79 -18.09
C LYS A 259 -0.68 -7.53 -17.71
N GLU A 260 -1.99 -7.62 -17.57
CA GLU A 260 -2.84 -6.49 -17.16
C GLU A 260 -2.43 -5.99 -15.77
N ILE A 261 -2.39 -6.89 -14.76
CA ILE A 261 -2.06 -6.53 -13.38
C ILE A 261 -0.66 -5.93 -13.29
N LEU A 262 0.35 -6.55 -13.90
CA LEU A 262 1.72 -6.07 -13.87
C LEU A 262 1.84 -4.69 -14.56
N SER A 263 1.20 -4.52 -15.72
CA SER A 263 1.19 -3.22 -16.43
C SER A 263 0.56 -2.11 -15.59
N LEU A 264 -0.62 -2.36 -14.98
CA LEU A 264 -1.30 -1.40 -14.11
C LEU A 264 -0.43 -1.01 -12.91
N ASN A 265 0.34 -1.95 -12.38
CA ASN A 265 1.25 -1.72 -11.25
C ASN A 265 2.65 -1.26 -11.68
N ARG A 266 2.89 -1.05 -12.99
CA ARG A 266 4.19 -0.62 -13.52
C ARG A 266 5.32 -1.57 -13.11
N ALA A 267 5.03 -2.87 -13.15
CA ALA A 267 5.91 -3.96 -12.77
C ALA A 267 6.26 -4.84 -13.96
N THR A 268 7.51 -5.30 -14.07
CA THR A 268 7.88 -6.42 -14.94
C THR A 268 7.54 -7.75 -14.28
N ARG A 269 7.82 -7.85 -12.99
CA ARG A 269 7.47 -8.99 -12.13
C ARG A 269 7.57 -8.60 -10.66
N TYR A 270 6.98 -9.42 -9.80
CA TYR A 270 7.25 -9.36 -8.37
C TYR A 270 8.37 -10.33 -7.99
N ILE A 271 9.18 -9.91 -7.02
CA ILE A 271 10.28 -10.68 -6.42
C ILE A 271 10.16 -10.68 -4.90
N PRO A 272 10.75 -11.66 -4.18
CA PRO A 272 10.80 -11.64 -2.72
C PRO A 272 11.54 -10.41 -2.22
N THR A 273 11.15 -9.93 -1.03
CA THR A 273 11.87 -8.86 -0.33
C THR A 273 11.95 -9.14 1.16
N LYS A 274 12.79 -8.39 1.87
CA LYS A 274 13.03 -8.53 3.30
C LYS A 274 13.29 -7.17 3.95
N ALA A 275 13.09 -7.09 5.26
CA ALA A 275 13.17 -5.84 6.01
C ALA A 275 14.56 -5.15 5.92
N GLU A 276 15.62 -5.93 5.79
CA GLU A 276 17.00 -5.43 5.68
C GLU A 276 17.22 -4.55 4.44
N ASN A 277 16.43 -4.74 3.39
CA ASN A 277 16.48 -3.92 2.19
C ASN A 277 16.12 -2.44 2.45
N TYR A 278 15.41 -2.16 3.55
CA TYR A 278 14.89 -0.83 3.90
C TYR A 278 15.67 -0.13 5.02
N VAL A 279 16.80 -0.69 5.46
CA VAL A 279 17.64 -0.04 6.49
C VAL A 279 18.18 1.32 6.05
N GLY A 280 18.46 1.50 4.75
CA GLY A 280 18.84 2.79 4.18
C GLY A 280 17.73 3.82 4.24
N ILE A 281 16.48 3.41 4.06
CA ILE A 281 15.29 4.27 4.21
C ILE A 281 15.10 4.68 5.67
N GLU A 282 15.26 3.75 6.62
CA GLU A 282 15.18 4.03 8.05
C GLU A 282 16.30 5.00 8.48
N ALA A 283 17.54 4.78 8.03
CA ALA A 283 18.65 5.66 8.32
C ALA A 283 18.44 7.09 7.77
N ALA A 284 17.95 7.20 6.53
CA ALA A 284 17.59 8.48 5.92
C ALA A 284 16.51 9.22 6.72
N ALA A 285 15.47 8.49 7.18
CA ALA A 285 14.38 9.06 7.96
C ALA A 285 14.84 9.57 9.33
N ARG A 286 15.70 8.82 10.03
CA ARG A 286 16.31 9.25 11.30
C ARG A 286 17.19 10.48 11.09
N SER A 287 18.05 10.47 10.08
CA SER A 287 18.92 11.60 9.75
C SER A 287 18.15 12.86 9.36
N ALA A 288 16.98 12.71 8.75
CA ALA A 288 16.10 13.82 8.38
C ALA A 288 15.19 14.29 9.52
N GLY A 289 15.23 13.67 10.71
CA GLY A 289 14.37 13.99 11.85
C GLY A 289 12.90 13.64 11.62
N LEU A 290 12.61 12.59 10.82
CA LEU A 290 11.25 12.16 10.47
C LEU A 290 10.81 10.87 11.18
N LEU A 291 11.70 10.31 12.03
CA LEU A 291 11.45 9.19 12.95
C LEU A 291 11.92 9.54 14.35
#